data_5370ac45742893f8290258f3537ce862
#
_entry.id   5370ac45742893f8290258f3537ce862
#
_cell.length_a   1.000
_cell.length_b   1.000
_cell.length_c   1.000
_cell.angle_alpha   90.00
_cell.angle_beta   90.00
_cell.angle_gamma   90.00
#
_symmetry.space_group_name_H-M   'P 1'
#
loop_
_entity.id
_entity.type
_entity.pdbx_description
1 polymer ?
#
loop_
_entity_poly.entity_id
_entity_poly.type
_entity_poly.pdbx_seq_one_letter_code
_entity_poly.pdbx_strand_id
1 'polypeptide(L)'
;MTTTTTQRDLPKPEFTDAEAGAREFPDSNARRFSYYTPQKRKQSHYEDVTVEVQPDPRHYLSQGWLYGFSDGRGGYPLDWTALKAWGSDRPEPERFPGSGGRGYDWPATGWHEFRDPNEEWELTLYRYNANVVRQINANIDTARETKAFEQWNRNWVTFVERNIGAWMHVEHGLGLYLFANANRRAPTNMHNNAISVNSMHRIRTAQDLALYNLTLSEEIESFDGAAHIEAWNSDPAWQGVRKTAEQLTGIDDWCEAIFAANVVFEPLVGELFRSHLVQQAAPGNGDFITPTIVGAGEYDFAQRDLRYTIAMFELLTNDREFADHNKAILDQWLAVWVPRAISASRALLPLWSQPDFKPPRFEDGLDRAKSRFGGILTQLSLAEPKELTQ
;
A
#
# COMPACT_ATOMS: atom_id res chain seq x y z
N MET A 1 9.84 29.66 22.22
CA MET A 1 9.15 28.85 23.23
C MET A 1 9.50 27.41 22.93
N THR A 2 10.44 26.87 23.67
CA THR A 2 10.91 25.50 23.58
C THR A 2 9.87 24.60 24.23
N THR A 3 9.09 23.90 23.48
CA THR A 3 8.21 22.83 23.97
C THR A 3 9.09 21.70 24.48
N THR A 4 9.26 21.64 25.77
CA THR A 4 9.85 20.49 26.45
C THR A 4 8.87 19.33 26.26
N THR A 5 9.18 18.45 25.35
CA THR A 5 8.51 17.15 25.23
C THR A 5 8.79 16.42 26.53
N THR A 6 7.80 16.34 27.40
CA THR A 6 7.85 15.47 28.57
C THR A 6 8.08 14.06 28.05
N GLN A 7 9.29 13.56 28.27
CA GLN A 7 9.61 12.15 28.09
C GLN A 7 8.59 11.40 28.96
N ARG A 8 7.58 10.77 28.38
CA ARG A 8 6.69 9.88 29.11
C ARG A 8 7.57 8.81 29.72
N ASP A 9 7.46 8.62 31.02
CA ASP A 9 8.00 7.44 31.67
C ASP A 9 7.31 6.22 31.08
N LEU A 10 7.91 5.72 30.02
CA LEU A 10 7.48 4.49 29.39
C LEU A 10 7.88 3.36 30.31
N PRO A 11 6.98 2.42 30.57
CA PRO A 11 7.30 1.26 31.39
C PRO A 11 8.49 0.55 30.75
N LYS A 12 9.57 0.47 31.50
CA LYS A 12 10.72 -0.35 31.09
C LYS A 12 10.26 -1.79 31.11
N PRO A 13 10.55 -2.58 30.05
CA PRO A 13 10.34 -4.00 30.12
C PRO A 13 11.21 -4.55 31.27
N GLU A 14 10.60 -4.89 32.39
CA GLU A 14 11.29 -5.57 33.49
C GLU A 14 11.53 -7.02 33.07
N PHE A 15 12.57 -7.23 32.26
CA PHE A 15 13.21 -8.54 32.28
C PHE A 15 14.12 -8.55 33.52
N THR A 16 13.74 -9.26 34.54
CA THR A 16 14.70 -9.58 35.56
C THR A 16 15.80 -10.46 34.92
N ASP A 17 17.05 -10.27 35.36
CA ASP A 17 18.15 -11.12 34.88
C ASP A 17 17.87 -12.62 35.09
N ALA A 18 17.04 -12.95 36.10
CA ALA A 18 16.56 -14.30 36.35
C ALA A 18 15.59 -14.81 35.27
N GLU A 19 14.71 -13.97 34.75
CA GLU A 19 13.78 -14.34 33.64
C GLU A 19 14.49 -14.40 32.30
N ALA A 20 15.46 -13.54 32.06
CA ALA A 20 16.33 -13.61 30.91
C ALA A 20 17.20 -14.88 30.90
N GLY A 21 17.68 -15.29 32.10
CA GLY A 21 18.45 -16.52 32.28
C GLY A 21 17.63 -17.80 32.29
N ALA A 22 16.35 -17.72 32.70
CA ALA A 22 15.46 -18.90 32.71
C ALA A 22 14.93 -19.27 31.30
N ARG A 23 15.11 -18.42 30.32
CA ARG A 23 14.83 -18.73 28.93
C ARG A 23 16.08 -19.33 28.31
N GLU A 24 16.32 -20.59 28.59
CA GLU A 24 17.24 -21.34 27.77
C GLU A 24 16.70 -21.37 26.35
N PHE A 25 17.28 -20.52 25.52
CA PHE A 25 17.18 -20.76 24.10
C PHE A 25 17.82 -22.10 23.83
N PRO A 26 17.15 -22.96 23.05
CA PRO A 26 17.78 -24.16 22.59
C PRO A 26 19.16 -23.80 22.05
N ASP A 27 20.13 -24.63 22.37
CA ASP A 27 21.49 -24.57 21.86
C ASP A 27 21.51 -23.98 20.46
N SER A 28 22.50 -23.17 20.14
CA SER A 28 22.66 -22.51 18.82
C SER A 28 22.60 -23.47 17.63
N ASN A 29 22.74 -24.77 17.89
CA ASN A 29 22.52 -25.83 16.95
C ASN A 29 21.10 -26.45 16.98
N ALA A 30 20.35 -26.26 18.06
CA ALA A 30 18.93 -26.54 18.08
C ALA A 30 18.23 -25.30 17.48
N ARG A 31 18.21 -25.31 16.20
CA ARG A 31 17.80 -24.20 15.40
C ARG A 31 16.43 -23.68 15.80
N ARG A 32 16.45 -22.40 16.03
CA ARG A 32 15.37 -21.52 15.73
C ARG A 32 14.15 -21.82 16.55
N PHE A 33 14.02 -20.99 17.45
CA PHE A 33 12.74 -20.72 18.03
C PHE A 33 11.80 -20.38 16.90
N SER A 34 10.99 -21.36 16.48
CA SER A 34 9.96 -21.08 15.49
C SER A 34 8.82 -20.38 16.21
N TYR A 35 8.63 -19.11 15.92
CA TYR A 35 7.54 -18.33 16.46
C TYR A 35 6.20 -18.67 15.81
N TYR A 36 6.17 -19.56 14.85
CA TYR A 36 5.01 -19.81 14.04
C TYR A 36 5.01 -21.23 13.50
N THR A 37 3.84 -21.66 13.07
CA THR A 37 3.69 -22.89 12.31
C THR A 37 3.77 -22.52 10.82
N PRO A 38 4.67 -23.15 10.03
CA PRO A 38 4.74 -22.94 8.60
C PRO A 38 3.39 -23.21 7.93
N GLN A 39 2.95 -22.33 7.03
CA GLN A 39 1.72 -22.56 6.27
C GLN A 39 1.80 -23.72 5.33
N LYS A 40 3.00 -24.06 4.86
CA LYS A 40 3.29 -25.21 3.99
C LYS A 40 4.13 -26.23 4.74
N ARG A 41 4.13 -27.46 4.23
CA ARG A 41 4.92 -28.57 4.82
C ARG A 41 6.40 -28.23 5.00
N LYS A 42 6.95 -27.34 4.17
CA LYS A 42 8.30 -26.80 4.29
C LYS A 42 8.21 -25.29 4.40
N GLN A 43 9.02 -24.74 5.28
CA GLN A 43 9.25 -23.32 5.38
C GLN A 43 9.72 -22.76 4.03
N SER A 44 9.14 -21.66 3.60
CA SER A 44 9.53 -20.96 2.38
C SER A 44 10.67 -19.99 2.66
N HIS A 45 11.41 -19.57 1.63
CA HIS A 45 12.39 -18.49 1.79
C HIS A 45 11.76 -17.17 2.23
N TYR A 46 10.53 -16.92 1.86
CA TYR A 46 9.78 -15.77 2.37
C TYR A 46 9.62 -15.84 3.89
N GLU A 47 9.21 -16.98 4.42
CA GLU A 47 9.10 -17.19 5.87
C GLU A 47 10.45 -17.11 6.57
N ASP A 48 11.52 -17.63 5.95
CA ASP A 48 12.89 -17.53 6.48
C ASP A 48 13.33 -16.07 6.68
N VAL A 49 13.04 -15.19 5.74
CA VAL A 49 13.52 -13.80 5.76
C VAL A 49 12.54 -12.81 6.41
N THR A 50 11.31 -13.21 6.66
CA THR A 50 10.30 -12.36 7.29
C THR A 50 9.94 -12.81 8.69
N VAL A 51 9.49 -14.05 8.85
CA VAL A 51 8.98 -14.57 10.12
C VAL A 51 10.11 -14.94 11.07
N GLU A 52 11.17 -15.56 10.58
CA GLU A 52 12.30 -16.02 11.39
C GLU A 52 13.25 -14.90 11.85
N VAL A 53 13.22 -13.73 11.22
CA VAL A 53 14.08 -12.61 11.60
C VAL A 53 13.44 -11.70 12.68
N GLN A 54 12.61 -12.24 13.53
CA GLN A 54 12.07 -11.52 14.68
C GLN A 54 13.18 -11.16 15.67
N PRO A 55 13.10 -10.01 16.36
CA PRO A 55 14.05 -9.64 17.40
C PRO A 55 14.09 -10.72 18.48
N ASP A 56 15.29 -11.06 18.94
CA ASP A 56 15.46 -11.91 20.12
C ASP A 56 15.03 -11.11 21.36
N PRO A 57 13.95 -11.50 22.05
CA PRO A 57 13.45 -10.71 23.17
C PRO A 57 14.38 -10.68 24.38
N ARG A 58 15.44 -11.47 24.41
CA ARG A 58 16.49 -11.38 25.45
C ARG A 58 17.41 -10.18 25.24
N HIS A 59 17.59 -9.75 24.01
CA HIS A 59 18.52 -8.70 23.63
C HIS A 59 17.84 -7.40 23.20
N TYR A 60 16.54 -7.45 22.96
CA TYR A 60 15.78 -6.34 22.43
C TYR A 60 14.55 -6.06 23.27
N LEU A 61 14.05 -4.86 23.16
CA LEU A 61 12.74 -4.50 23.67
C LEU A 61 11.68 -5.41 23.07
N SER A 62 10.71 -5.84 23.87
CA SER A 62 9.61 -6.62 23.33
C SER A 62 8.89 -5.84 22.23
N GLN A 63 8.37 -6.54 21.24
CA GLN A 63 7.61 -5.88 20.19
C GLN A 63 6.43 -5.10 20.74
N GLY A 64 5.70 -5.65 21.69
CA GLY A 64 4.62 -4.95 22.36
C GLY A 64 5.04 -3.64 23.02
N TRP A 65 6.25 -3.60 23.63
CA TRP A 65 6.78 -2.37 24.16
C TRP A 65 7.13 -1.36 23.06
N LEU A 66 7.75 -1.81 21.97
CA LEU A 66 8.04 -0.98 20.82
C LEU A 66 6.78 -0.38 20.20
N TYR A 67 5.71 -1.16 20.12
CA TYR A 67 4.43 -0.67 19.59
C TYR A 67 3.78 0.36 20.51
N GLY A 68 3.74 0.10 21.78
CA GLY A 68 3.25 1.06 22.75
C GLY A 68 4.05 2.36 22.76
N PHE A 69 5.36 2.26 22.50
CA PHE A 69 6.23 3.42 22.39
C PHE A 69 6.04 4.18 21.07
N SER A 70 6.05 3.47 19.94
CA SER A 70 6.02 4.09 18.62
C SER A 70 4.65 4.70 18.30
N ASP A 71 3.57 4.10 18.75
CA ASP A 71 2.22 4.62 18.54
C ASP A 71 1.90 5.84 19.39
N GLY A 72 2.56 6.03 20.53
CA GLY A 72 2.32 7.16 21.43
C GLY A 72 0.92 7.22 22.05
N ARG A 73 -0.02 6.43 21.57
CA ARG A 73 -1.39 6.25 22.06
C ARG A 73 -1.53 5.04 22.97
N GLY A 74 -0.52 4.17 22.95
CA GLY A 74 -0.49 2.95 23.73
C GLY A 74 -1.32 1.80 23.15
N GLY A 75 -1.69 1.88 21.90
CA GLY A 75 -2.41 0.81 21.21
C GLY A 75 -2.82 1.20 19.80
N TYR A 76 -3.25 0.24 19.01
CA TYR A 76 -3.80 0.43 17.68
C TYR A 76 -5.32 0.44 17.73
N PRO A 77 -6.01 1.16 16.82
CA PRO A 77 -7.47 1.15 16.75
C PRO A 77 -8.03 -0.23 16.37
N LEU A 78 -7.32 -0.99 15.53
CA LEU A 78 -7.67 -2.35 15.18
C LEU A 78 -6.96 -3.35 16.10
N ASP A 79 -7.68 -4.38 16.50
CA ASP A 79 -7.18 -5.43 17.38
C ASP A 79 -7.30 -6.82 16.77
N TRP A 80 -6.33 -7.67 17.09
CA TRP A 80 -6.42 -9.12 17.01
C TRP A 80 -6.46 -9.73 18.42
N THR A 81 -6.93 -10.95 18.53
CA THR A 81 -7.05 -11.65 19.80
C THR A 81 -5.74 -11.65 20.60
N ALA A 82 -4.61 -11.89 19.93
CA ALA A 82 -3.30 -11.85 20.58
C ALA A 82 -2.82 -10.43 20.86
N LEU A 83 -3.16 -9.45 20.02
CA LEU A 83 -2.71 -8.08 20.17
C LEU A 83 -3.41 -7.38 21.34
N LYS A 84 -4.66 -7.72 21.64
CA LYS A 84 -5.36 -7.15 22.79
C LYS A 84 -4.60 -7.32 24.09
N ALA A 85 -3.82 -8.39 24.23
CA ALA A 85 -2.93 -8.57 25.37
C ALA A 85 -1.90 -7.45 25.52
N TRP A 86 -1.64 -6.70 24.46
CA TRP A 86 -0.76 -5.53 24.44
C TRP A 86 -1.51 -4.21 24.45
N GLY A 87 -2.82 -4.27 24.38
CA GLY A 87 -3.66 -3.09 24.32
C GLY A 87 -3.39 -2.11 25.45
N SER A 88 -3.63 -0.84 25.20
CA SER A 88 -3.34 0.26 26.14
C SER A 88 -4.12 0.19 27.43
N ASP A 89 -5.23 -0.50 27.44
CA ASP A 89 -6.14 -0.68 28.56
C ASP A 89 -5.78 -1.85 29.49
N ARG A 90 -4.70 -2.57 29.19
CA ARG A 90 -4.25 -3.71 29.99
C ARG A 90 -3.01 -3.42 30.80
N PRO A 91 -2.84 -4.05 31.99
CA PRO A 91 -1.61 -4.02 32.76
C PRO A 91 -0.40 -4.52 31.97
N GLU A 92 0.77 -3.99 32.27
CA GLU A 92 2.04 -4.30 31.57
C GLU A 92 2.31 -5.79 31.33
N PRO A 93 2.22 -6.70 32.30
CA PRO A 93 2.50 -8.11 32.09
C PRO A 93 1.59 -8.77 31.06
N GLU A 94 0.37 -8.24 30.92
CA GLU A 94 -0.61 -8.75 29.96
C GLU A 94 -0.49 -8.06 28.60
N ARG A 95 -0.05 -6.80 28.59
CA ARG A 95 0.23 -6.07 27.33
C ARG A 95 1.38 -6.67 26.56
N PHE A 96 2.35 -7.20 27.27
CA PHE A 96 3.57 -7.74 26.67
C PHE A 96 3.73 -9.22 27.04
N PRO A 97 3.03 -10.11 26.34
CA PRO A 97 3.06 -11.55 26.66
C PRO A 97 4.47 -12.13 26.76
N GLY A 98 5.45 -11.46 26.14
CA GLY A 98 6.85 -11.84 26.25
C GLY A 98 7.52 -11.50 27.56
N SER A 99 7.03 -10.52 28.31
CA SER A 99 7.70 -10.05 29.52
C SER A 99 7.62 -11.02 30.66
N GLY A 100 6.59 -11.81 30.79
CA GLY A 100 6.41 -12.81 31.84
C GLY A 100 6.86 -14.23 31.47
N GLY A 101 7.75 -14.42 30.50
CA GLY A 101 8.15 -15.75 30.06
C GLY A 101 7.21 -16.37 29.04
N ARG A 102 6.15 -15.68 28.64
CA ARG A 102 5.13 -16.16 27.73
C ARG A 102 5.22 -15.53 26.35
N GLY A 103 6.29 -14.81 26.06
CA GLY A 103 6.44 -14.01 24.86
C GLY A 103 6.50 -14.79 23.56
N TYR A 104 6.64 -16.09 23.66
CA TYR A 104 6.80 -16.94 22.50
C TYR A 104 5.54 -17.70 22.12
N ASP A 105 4.51 -17.61 22.94
CA ASP A 105 3.24 -18.29 22.69
C ASP A 105 2.29 -17.41 21.82
N TRP A 106 2.51 -16.11 21.82
CA TRP A 106 1.65 -15.17 21.12
C TRP A 106 1.80 -15.12 19.60
N PRO A 107 2.94 -15.45 18.98
CA PRO A 107 3.05 -15.47 17.53
C PRO A 107 2.15 -16.49 16.84
N ALA A 108 1.60 -17.43 17.57
CA ALA A 108 0.67 -18.40 17.00
C ALA A 108 -0.70 -17.79 16.62
N THR A 109 -0.97 -16.56 17.06
CA THR A 109 -2.24 -15.87 16.86
C THR A 109 -2.02 -14.40 16.52
N GLY A 110 -3.04 -13.71 16.05
CA GLY A 110 -3.05 -12.27 15.84
C GLY A 110 -2.08 -11.79 14.77
N TRP A 111 -1.33 -10.74 15.06
CA TRP A 111 -0.44 -10.06 14.11
C TRP A 111 0.59 -10.98 13.44
N HIS A 112 0.94 -12.09 14.06
CA HIS A 112 1.89 -13.07 13.51
C HIS A 112 1.24 -14.16 12.63
N GLU A 113 -0.08 -14.19 12.53
CA GLU A 113 -0.78 -15.08 11.60
C GLU A 113 -0.67 -14.59 10.16
N PHE A 114 -0.51 -13.29 9.98
CA PHE A 114 -0.41 -12.71 8.64
C PHE A 114 0.77 -13.30 7.85
N ARG A 115 0.48 -13.68 6.62
CA ARG A 115 1.46 -14.01 5.59
C ARG A 115 1.05 -13.33 4.31
N ASP A 116 1.99 -12.66 3.66
CA ASP A 116 1.76 -12.15 2.32
C ASP A 116 1.49 -13.33 1.37
N PRO A 117 0.29 -13.41 0.75
CA PRO A 117 -0.02 -14.48 -0.17
C PRO A 117 0.83 -14.47 -1.44
N ASN A 118 1.55 -13.40 -1.71
CA ASN A 118 2.51 -13.31 -2.82
C ASN A 118 3.86 -13.89 -2.44
N GLU A 119 4.12 -14.10 -1.16
CA GLU A 119 5.43 -14.55 -0.63
C GLU A 119 6.58 -13.67 -1.17
N GLU A 120 6.31 -12.36 -1.30
CA GLU A 120 7.25 -11.43 -1.90
C GLU A 120 8.21 -10.85 -0.87
N TRP A 121 9.47 -10.79 -1.23
CA TRP A 121 10.54 -10.24 -0.43
C TRP A 121 11.63 -9.64 -1.34
N GLU A 122 12.63 -9.02 -0.78
CA GLU A 122 13.63 -8.22 -1.51
C GLU A 122 14.13 -8.88 -2.82
N LEU A 123 14.56 -10.15 -2.77
CA LEU A 123 15.11 -10.81 -3.96
C LEU A 123 14.05 -11.05 -5.04
N THR A 124 12.85 -11.49 -4.65
CA THR A 124 11.75 -11.72 -5.61
C THR A 124 11.26 -10.41 -6.21
N LEU A 125 11.19 -9.36 -5.40
CA LEU A 125 10.86 -7.99 -5.83
C LEU A 125 11.87 -7.47 -6.87
N TYR A 126 13.17 -7.54 -6.57
CA TYR A 126 14.19 -7.04 -7.51
C TYR A 126 14.22 -7.80 -8.82
N ARG A 127 14.04 -9.14 -8.78
CA ARG A 127 13.95 -9.94 -10.00
C ARG A 127 12.75 -9.58 -10.85
N TYR A 128 11.61 -9.37 -10.20
CA TYR A 128 10.39 -8.96 -10.87
C TYR A 128 10.55 -7.57 -11.48
N ASN A 129 10.98 -6.57 -10.71
CA ASN A 129 11.19 -5.20 -11.18
C ASN A 129 12.18 -5.13 -12.35
N ALA A 130 13.28 -5.89 -12.29
CA ALA A 130 14.23 -5.97 -13.39
C ALA A 130 13.60 -6.54 -14.69
N ASN A 131 12.62 -7.44 -14.58
CA ASN A 131 11.89 -7.95 -15.75
C ASN A 131 10.94 -6.89 -16.30
N VAL A 132 10.20 -6.19 -15.44
CA VAL A 132 9.29 -5.11 -15.86
C VAL A 132 10.05 -4.00 -16.58
N VAL A 133 11.15 -3.52 -16.00
CA VAL A 133 11.98 -2.48 -16.62
C VAL A 133 12.52 -2.92 -17.99
N ARG A 134 12.99 -4.17 -18.11
CA ARG A 134 13.44 -4.71 -19.40
C ARG A 134 12.32 -4.75 -20.45
N GLN A 135 11.10 -5.11 -20.07
CA GLN A 135 9.95 -5.12 -20.96
C GLN A 135 9.57 -3.71 -21.40
N ILE A 136 9.54 -2.76 -20.48
CA ILE A 136 9.28 -1.34 -20.78
C ILE A 136 10.32 -0.82 -21.78
N ASN A 137 11.61 -1.02 -21.52
CA ASN A 137 12.68 -0.58 -22.40
C ASN A 137 12.59 -1.24 -23.80
N ALA A 138 12.34 -2.54 -23.87
CA ALA A 138 12.18 -3.23 -25.16
C ALA A 138 11.00 -2.69 -25.96
N ASN A 139 9.90 -2.32 -25.31
CA ASN A 139 8.75 -1.69 -25.98
C ASN A 139 9.09 -0.27 -26.50
N ILE A 140 9.82 0.52 -25.70
CA ILE A 140 10.29 1.85 -26.11
C ILE A 140 11.25 1.73 -27.29
N ASP A 141 12.21 0.81 -27.26
CA ASP A 141 13.16 0.60 -28.35
C ASP A 141 12.43 0.17 -29.65
N THR A 142 11.46 -0.74 -29.53
CA THR A 142 10.60 -1.11 -30.66
C THR A 142 9.81 0.09 -31.20
N ALA A 143 9.31 0.95 -30.33
CA ALA A 143 8.59 2.15 -30.75
C ALA A 143 9.50 3.14 -31.50
N ARG A 144 10.76 3.27 -31.08
CA ARG A 144 11.78 4.06 -31.78
C ARG A 144 12.06 3.49 -33.19
N GLU A 145 12.34 2.18 -33.24
CA GLU A 145 12.65 1.51 -34.54
C GLU A 145 11.50 1.59 -35.52
N THR A 146 10.27 1.48 -35.05
CA THR A 146 9.05 1.51 -35.90
C THR A 146 8.50 2.91 -36.10
N LYS A 147 9.09 3.93 -35.50
CA LYS A 147 8.61 5.33 -35.50
C LYS A 147 7.17 5.46 -34.98
N ALA A 148 6.82 4.66 -33.98
CA ALA A 148 5.46 4.62 -33.47
C ALA A 148 5.05 5.97 -32.83
N PHE A 149 5.98 6.71 -32.22
CA PHE A 149 5.72 8.03 -31.63
C PHE A 149 5.25 9.07 -32.65
N GLU A 150 5.68 8.98 -33.94
CA GLU A 150 5.24 9.87 -35.01
C GLU A 150 3.75 9.66 -35.39
N GLN A 151 3.14 8.54 -34.98
CA GLN A 151 1.76 8.17 -35.30
C GLN A 151 0.75 8.62 -34.25
N TRP A 152 1.22 9.16 -33.14
CA TRP A 152 0.34 9.58 -32.06
C TRP A 152 -0.50 10.78 -32.44
N ASN A 153 -1.76 10.74 -32.02
CA ASN A 153 -2.63 11.88 -32.13
C ASN A 153 -2.09 13.07 -31.31
N ARG A 154 -2.12 14.28 -31.90
CA ARG A 154 -1.58 15.47 -31.24
C ARG A 154 -2.25 15.78 -29.91
N ASN A 155 -3.57 15.65 -29.83
CA ASN A 155 -4.29 15.88 -28.57
C ASN A 155 -3.96 14.81 -27.53
N TRP A 156 -3.60 13.60 -27.98
CA TRP A 156 -3.12 12.55 -27.10
C TRP A 156 -1.72 12.86 -26.56
N VAL A 157 -0.83 13.40 -27.35
CA VAL A 157 0.48 13.87 -26.88
C VAL A 157 0.27 14.88 -25.74
N THR A 158 -0.56 15.90 -25.96
CA THR A 158 -0.89 16.89 -24.91
C THR A 158 -1.56 16.25 -23.69
N PHE A 159 -2.40 15.23 -23.88
CA PHE A 159 -2.98 14.49 -22.78
C PHE A 159 -1.90 13.77 -21.94
N VAL A 160 -0.98 13.07 -22.59
CA VAL A 160 0.08 12.29 -21.92
C VAL A 160 1.04 13.20 -21.15
N GLU A 161 1.54 14.27 -21.77
CA GLU A 161 2.48 15.20 -21.13
C GLU A 161 1.93 15.85 -19.85
N ARG A 162 0.62 16.10 -19.78
CA ARG A 162 -0.02 16.68 -18.61
C ARG A 162 -0.41 15.63 -17.59
N ASN A 163 -1.10 14.58 -18.01
CA ASN A 163 -1.87 13.73 -17.12
C ASN A 163 -1.11 12.49 -16.63
N ILE A 164 -0.25 11.91 -17.47
CA ILE A 164 0.57 10.78 -17.05
C ILE A 164 1.63 11.25 -16.04
N GLY A 165 2.26 12.40 -16.32
CA GLY A 165 3.18 13.02 -15.36
C GLY A 165 2.48 13.49 -14.08
N ALA A 166 1.22 13.97 -14.13
CA ALA A 166 0.44 14.29 -12.93
C ALA A 166 0.19 13.05 -12.06
N TRP A 167 -0.10 11.89 -12.67
CA TRP A 167 -0.25 10.63 -11.93
C TRP A 167 1.06 10.18 -11.26
N MET A 168 2.21 10.46 -11.85
CA MET A 168 3.52 10.19 -11.26
C MET A 168 3.66 10.79 -9.85
N HIS A 169 3.10 11.99 -9.61
CA HIS A 169 3.12 12.61 -8.28
C HIS A 169 2.29 11.83 -7.25
N VAL A 170 1.19 11.20 -7.68
CA VAL A 170 0.40 10.30 -6.82
C VAL A 170 1.24 9.10 -6.39
N GLU A 171 1.84 8.41 -7.36
CA GLU A 171 2.67 7.22 -7.10
C GLU A 171 3.86 7.55 -6.19
N HIS A 172 4.57 8.65 -6.46
CA HIS A 172 5.67 9.12 -5.64
C HIS A 172 5.21 9.48 -4.22
N GLY A 173 4.10 10.22 -4.10
CA GLY A 173 3.55 10.65 -2.82
C GLY A 173 3.14 9.47 -1.95
N LEU A 174 2.38 8.53 -2.52
CA LEU A 174 1.93 7.34 -1.80
C LEU A 174 3.13 6.42 -1.44
N GLY A 175 4.05 6.18 -2.37
CA GLY A 175 5.20 5.32 -2.13
C GLY A 175 6.10 5.86 -1.02
N LEU A 176 6.55 7.11 -1.15
CA LEU A 176 7.57 7.68 -0.27
C LEU A 176 7.00 8.21 1.06
N TYR A 177 5.83 8.82 1.04
CA TYR A 177 5.30 9.50 2.23
C TYR A 177 4.22 8.71 2.97
N LEU A 178 3.41 7.91 2.28
CA LEU A 178 2.39 7.10 2.93
C LEU A 178 2.95 5.74 3.36
N PHE A 179 3.29 4.88 2.39
CA PHE A 179 3.68 3.50 2.68
C PHE A 179 5.02 3.39 3.42
N ALA A 180 6.01 4.23 3.11
CA ALA A 180 7.26 4.25 3.86
C ALA A 180 7.08 4.70 5.32
N ASN A 181 6.10 5.56 5.62
CA ASN A 181 5.75 5.93 6.99
C ASN A 181 4.94 4.82 7.69
N ALA A 182 3.96 4.24 7.00
CA ALA A 182 3.18 3.11 7.52
C ALA A 182 4.08 1.92 7.88
N ASN A 183 5.07 1.62 7.03
CA ASN A 183 6.06 0.59 7.26
C ASN A 183 6.76 0.70 8.63
N ARG A 184 7.18 1.90 9.03
CA ARG A 184 7.87 2.12 10.31
C ARG A 184 7.02 1.78 11.53
N ARG A 185 5.72 1.74 11.38
CA ARG A 185 4.73 1.53 12.45
C ARG A 185 4.11 0.14 12.39
N ALA A 186 4.43 -0.63 11.37
CA ALA A 186 3.91 -1.99 11.20
C ALA A 186 4.36 -2.92 12.34
N PRO A 187 3.45 -3.77 12.86
CA PRO A 187 3.68 -4.49 14.11
C PRO A 187 4.65 -5.66 13.98
N THR A 188 4.81 -6.23 12.80
CA THR A 188 5.67 -7.40 12.59
C THR A 188 6.48 -7.27 11.32
N ASN A 189 7.54 -8.09 11.20
CA ASN A 189 8.34 -8.14 9.97
C ASN A 189 7.53 -8.55 8.75
N MET A 190 6.48 -9.36 8.90
CA MET A 190 5.62 -9.74 7.79
C MET A 190 4.85 -8.55 7.23
N HIS A 191 4.24 -7.74 8.11
CA HIS A 191 3.56 -6.51 7.70
C HIS A 191 4.56 -5.50 7.15
N ASN A 192 5.67 -5.30 7.86
CA ASN A 192 6.74 -4.39 7.47
C ASN A 192 7.24 -4.75 6.06
N ASN A 193 7.51 -6.02 5.78
CA ASN A 193 7.94 -6.47 4.46
C ASN A 193 6.88 -6.20 3.38
N ALA A 194 5.62 -6.56 3.59
CA ALA A 194 4.55 -6.36 2.62
C ALA A 194 4.34 -4.87 2.30
N ILE A 195 4.36 -4.02 3.33
CA ILE A 195 4.22 -2.56 3.17
C ILE A 195 5.44 -1.96 2.46
N SER A 196 6.65 -2.46 2.77
CA SER A 196 7.88 -2.04 2.08
C SER A 196 7.82 -2.38 0.60
N VAL A 197 7.36 -3.58 0.26
CA VAL A 197 7.17 -4.02 -1.12
C VAL A 197 6.17 -3.13 -1.84
N ASN A 198 5.02 -2.83 -1.21
CA ASN A 198 4.03 -1.90 -1.76
C ASN A 198 4.62 -0.49 -1.98
N SER A 199 5.38 0.03 -1.03
CA SER A 199 6.11 1.30 -1.20
C SER A 199 7.03 1.25 -2.44
N MET A 200 7.78 0.17 -2.60
CA MET A 200 8.71 -0.03 -3.72
C MET A 200 7.99 -0.15 -5.07
N HIS A 201 6.82 -0.79 -5.14
CA HIS A 201 5.99 -0.82 -6.35
C HIS A 201 5.61 0.59 -6.79
N ARG A 202 5.16 1.43 -5.86
CA ARG A 202 4.80 2.83 -6.12
C ARG A 202 5.99 3.66 -6.59
N ILE A 203 7.12 3.55 -5.87
CA ILE A 203 8.34 4.29 -6.23
C ILE A 203 8.85 3.86 -7.60
N ARG A 204 8.83 2.55 -7.92
CA ARG A 204 9.20 2.04 -9.24
C ARG A 204 8.28 2.61 -10.31
N THR A 205 6.96 2.58 -10.11
CA THR A 205 6.00 3.14 -11.06
C THR A 205 6.24 4.63 -11.28
N ALA A 206 6.50 5.39 -10.21
CA ALA A 206 6.84 6.80 -10.34
C ALA A 206 8.13 7.03 -11.15
N GLN A 207 9.16 6.19 -10.94
CA GLN A 207 10.41 6.26 -11.71
C GLN A 207 10.20 5.87 -13.17
N ASP A 208 9.44 4.81 -13.44
CA ASP A 208 9.12 4.39 -14.82
C ASP A 208 8.41 5.51 -15.58
N LEU A 209 7.43 6.17 -14.94
CA LEU A 209 6.72 7.30 -15.53
C LEU A 209 7.62 8.52 -15.73
N ALA A 210 8.55 8.81 -14.80
CA ALA A 210 9.50 9.89 -14.93
C ALA A 210 10.48 9.66 -16.10
N LEU A 211 11.04 8.46 -16.19
CA LEU A 211 11.94 8.08 -17.28
C LEU A 211 11.21 8.07 -18.64
N TYR A 212 9.97 7.61 -18.63
CA TYR A 212 9.12 7.64 -19.81
C TYR A 212 8.82 9.07 -20.27
N ASN A 213 8.48 9.96 -19.36
CA ASN A 213 8.27 11.38 -19.66
C ASN A 213 9.51 12.02 -20.29
N LEU A 214 10.71 11.68 -19.77
CA LEU A 214 11.98 12.11 -20.36
C LEU A 214 12.16 11.54 -21.77
N THR A 215 11.91 10.24 -21.97
CA THR A 215 11.97 9.61 -23.29
C THR A 215 11.04 10.31 -24.30
N LEU A 216 9.79 10.60 -23.90
CA LEU A 216 8.85 11.28 -24.78
C LEU A 216 9.31 12.69 -25.17
N SER A 217 9.96 13.42 -24.26
CA SER A 217 10.52 14.74 -24.56
C SER A 217 11.74 14.67 -25.52
N GLU A 218 12.39 13.52 -25.63
CA GLU A 218 13.47 13.28 -26.61
C GLU A 218 12.92 12.85 -27.98
N GLU A 219 11.82 12.08 -28.00
CA GLU A 219 11.27 11.47 -29.23
C GLU A 219 10.21 12.33 -29.92
N ILE A 220 9.51 13.18 -29.19
CA ILE A 220 8.41 14.01 -29.68
C ILE A 220 8.75 15.49 -29.49
N GLU A 221 9.12 16.19 -30.56
CA GLU A 221 9.57 17.59 -30.53
C GLU A 221 8.59 18.54 -29.83
N SER A 222 7.28 18.27 -29.91
CA SER A 222 6.24 19.11 -29.29
C SER A 222 5.96 18.76 -27.85
N PHE A 223 6.58 17.73 -27.26
CA PHE A 223 6.29 17.25 -25.93
C PHE A 223 6.94 18.13 -24.86
N ASP A 224 6.11 18.72 -23.98
CA ASP A 224 6.59 19.48 -22.81
C ASP A 224 6.74 18.57 -21.60
N GLY A 225 7.96 18.13 -21.33
CA GLY A 225 8.29 17.27 -20.19
C GLY A 225 7.99 17.88 -18.82
N ALA A 226 7.65 19.16 -18.73
CA ALA A 226 7.31 19.87 -17.48
C ALA A 226 5.81 20.20 -17.32
N ALA A 227 4.99 19.99 -18.37
CA ALA A 227 3.57 20.37 -18.35
C ALA A 227 2.77 19.71 -17.22
N HIS A 228 3.19 18.52 -16.77
CA HIS A 228 2.57 17.81 -15.63
C HIS A 228 2.69 18.58 -14.32
N ILE A 229 3.69 19.45 -14.16
CA ILE A 229 3.90 20.24 -12.92
C ILE A 229 2.75 21.24 -12.76
N GLU A 230 2.37 21.90 -13.86
CA GLU A 230 1.22 22.80 -13.86
C GLU A 230 -0.09 22.04 -13.68
N ALA A 231 -0.23 20.89 -14.39
CA ALA A 231 -1.41 20.05 -14.25
C ALA A 231 -1.63 19.63 -12.79
N TRP A 232 -0.60 19.13 -12.14
CA TRP A 232 -0.67 18.73 -10.72
C TRP A 232 -0.98 19.91 -9.79
N ASN A 233 -0.35 21.07 -10.02
CA ASN A 233 -0.43 22.19 -9.10
C ASN A 233 -1.72 23.00 -9.21
N SER A 234 -2.31 23.12 -10.39
CA SER A 234 -3.36 24.09 -10.64
C SER A 234 -4.53 23.62 -11.51
N ASP A 235 -4.40 22.51 -12.27
CA ASP A 235 -5.51 22.04 -13.09
C ASP A 235 -6.67 21.53 -12.20
N PRO A 236 -7.88 22.08 -12.35
CA PRO A 236 -9.04 21.68 -11.55
C PRO A 236 -9.34 20.19 -11.59
N ALA A 237 -9.06 19.52 -12.71
CA ALA A 237 -9.26 18.07 -12.85
C ALA A 237 -8.39 17.27 -11.86
N TRP A 238 -7.22 17.78 -11.50
CA TRP A 238 -6.28 17.09 -10.60
C TRP A 238 -6.42 17.51 -9.13
N GLN A 239 -7.07 18.65 -8.82
CA GLN A 239 -7.08 19.13 -7.43
C GLN A 239 -7.84 18.23 -6.47
N GLY A 240 -8.87 17.51 -6.93
CA GLY A 240 -9.54 16.48 -6.13
C GLY A 240 -8.63 15.32 -5.77
N VAL A 241 -7.89 14.81 -6.75
CA VAL A 241 -6.91 13.71 -6.58
C VAL A 241 -5.76 14.17 -5.69
N ARG A 242 -5.18 15.34 -5.98
CA ARG A 242 -4.08 15.92 -5.20
C ARG A 242 -4.46 16.08 -3.73
N LYS A 243 -5.60 16.71 -3.46
CA LYS A 243 -6.09 16.91 -2.09
C LYS A 243 -6.24 15.58 -1.36
N THR A 244 -6.78 14.55 -2.03
CA THR A 244 -6.97 13.24 -1.43
C THR A 244 -5.63 12.56 -1.17
N ALA A 245 -4.69 12.59 -2.13
CA ALA A 245 -3.36 12.05 -1.97
C ALA A 245 -2.59 12.73 -0.82
N GLU A 246 -2.63 14.07 -0.73
CA GLU A 246 -2.01 14.82 0.37
C GLU A 246 -2.65 14.48 1.72
N GLN A 247 -3.96 14.24 1.78
CA GLN A 247 -4.64 13.80 3.00
C GLN A 247 -4.24 12.37 3.40
N LEU A 248 -4.08 11.47 2.42
CA LEU A 248 -3.57 10.13 2.65
C LEU A 248 -2.17 10.15 3.27
N THR A 249 -1.26 10.97 2.76
CA THR A 249 0.10 11.08 3.31
C THR A 249 0.16 11.63 4.73
N GLY A 250 -0.91 12.27 5.19
CA GLY A 250 -1.07 12.77 6.56
C GLY A 250 -1.63 11.75 7.55
N ILE A 251 -1.95 10.53 7.14
CA ILE A 251 -2.48 9.49 8.05
C ILE A 251 -1.37 9.00 8.97
N ASP A 252 -1.66 9.02 10.26
CA ASP A 252 -0.73 8.54 11.29
C ASP A 252 -0.84 7.04 11.55
N ASP A 253 -2.03 6.46 11.44
CA ASP A 253 -2.26 5.04 11.64
C ASP A 253 -1.85 4.23 10.41
N TRP A 254 -0.96 3.26 10.61
CA TRP A 254 -0.43 2.44 9.53
C TRP A 254 -1.50 1.57 8.86
N CYS A 255 -2.47 1.07 9.64
CA CYS A 255 -3.56 0.25 9.13
C CYS A 255 -4.56 1.07 8.32
N GLU A 256 -4.95 2.26 8.84
CA GLU A 256 -5.78 3.22 8.13
C GLU A 256 -5.13 3.65 6.82
N ALA A 257 -3.81 3.90 6.83
CA ALA A 257 -3.05 4.26 5.63
C ALA A 257 -3.19 3.22 4.51
N ILE A 258 -3.00 1.94 4.85
CA ILE A 258 -3.13 0.84 3.89
C ILE A 258 -4.58 0.69 3.44
N PHE A 259 -5.53 0.72 4.37
CA PHE A 259 -6.95 0.59 4.05
C PHE A 259 -7.42 1.72 3.13
N ALA A 260 -7.15 2.96 3.50
CA ALA A 260 -7.58 4.13 2.75
C ALA A 260 -6.96 4.17 1.34
N ALA A 261 -5.69 3.81 1.21
CA ALA A 261 -5.03 3.78 -0.10
C ALA A 261 -5.45 2.58 -0.94
N ASN A 262 -5.25 1.36 -0.45
CA ASN A 262 -5.39 0.15 -1.28
C ASN A 262 -6.84 -0.34 -1.39
N VAL A 263 -7.68 -0.15 -0.35
CA VAL A 263 -9.08 -0.58 -0.41
C VAL A 263 -9.97 0.49 -1.02
N VAL A 264 -9.71 1.79 -0.74
CA VAL A 264 -10.65 2.86 -1.13
C VAL A 264 -10.12 3.66 -2.33
N PHE A 265 -8.95 4.32 -2.18
CA PHE A 265 -8.45 5.26 -3.18
C PHE A 265 -8.11 4.56 -4.50
N GLU A 266 -7.38 3.48 -4.45
CA GLU A 266 -6.93 2.78 -5.66
C GLU A 266 -8.07 2.22 -6.51
N PRO A 267 -9.05 1.47 -5.98
CA PRO A 267 -10.14 0.99 -6.80
C PRO A 267 -11.02 2.11 -7.38
N LEU A 268 -11.23 3.19 -6.62
CA LEU A 268 -12.14 4.26 -7.03
C LEU A 268 -11.48 5.33 -7.90
N VAL A 269 -10.20 5.64 -7.67
CA VAL A 269 -9.48 6.72 -8.37
C VAL A 269 -8.39 6.16 -9.27
N GLY A 270 -7.55 5.27 -8.74
CA GLY A 270 -6.40 4.72 -9.46
C GLY A 270 -6.81 3.90 -10.67
N GLU A 271 -7.65 2.88 -10.48
CA GLU A 271 -8.15 2.06 -11.58
C GLU A 271 -9.00 2.87 -12.57
N LEU A 272 -9.79 3.83 -12.07
CA LEU A 272 -10.56 4.72 -12.95
C LEU A 272 -9.66 5.48 -13.92
N PHE A 273 -8.56 6.05 -13.42
CA PHE A 273 -7.61 6.78 -14.26
C PHE A 273 -6.79 5.83 -15.16
N ARG A 274 -6.12 4.84 -14.57
CA ARG A 274 -5.20 3.96 -15.29
C ARG A 274 -5.93 3.03 -16.26
N SER A 275 -6.91 2.28 -15.75
CA SER A 275 -7.56 1.21 -16.51
C SER A 275 -8.71 1.70 -17.35
N HIS A 276 -9.56 2.60 -16.84
CA HIS A 276 -10.78 3.01 -17.53
C HIS A 276 -10.63 4.25 -18.40
N LEU A 277 -9.58 5.06 -18.19
CA LEU A 277 -9.25 6.18 -19.07
C LEU A 277 -8.03 5.85 -19.95
N VAL A 278 -6.85 5.77 -19.36
CA VAL A 278 -5.59 5.71 -20.13
C VAL A 278 -5.51 4.48 -21.02
N GLN A 279 -5.68 3.29 -20.45
CA GLN A 279 -5.58 2.04 -21.23
C GLN A 279 -6.66 1.90 -22.28
N GLN A 280 -7.82 2.52 -22.11
CA GLN A 280 -8.91 2.46 -23.08
C GLN A 280 -8.77 3.51 -24.21
N ALA A 281 -8.21 4.67 -23.90
CA ALA A 281 -8.04 5.74 -24.89
C ALA A 281 -6.78 5.60 -25.74
N ALA A 282 -5.68 5.16 -25.16
CA ALA A 282 -4.36 5.17 -25.79
C ALA A 282 -4.30 4.46 -27.16
N PRO A 283 -4.79 3.21 -27.32
CA PRO A 283 -4.67 2.50 -28.59
C PRO A 283 -5.39 3.21 -29.75
N GLY A 284 -6.57 3.78 -29.51
CA GLY A 284 -7.31 4.55 -30.50
C GLY A 284 -6.61 5.84 -30.94
N ASN A 285 -5.71 6.35 -30.11
CA ASN A 285 -4.91 7.55 -30.37
C ASN A 285 -3.48 7.21 -30.88
N GLY A 286 -3.23 5.94 -31.26
CA GLY A 286 -1.97 5.48 -31.83
C GLY A 286 -0.91 5.08 -30.81
N ASP A 287 -1.22 5.10 -29.51
CA ASP A 287 -0.27 4.84 -28.43
C ASP A 287 -0.46 3.43 -27.85
N PHE A 288 0.52 2.57 -28.09
CA PHE A 288 0.60 1.22 -27.51
C PHE A 288 1.68 1.10 -26.44
N ILE A 289 2.38 2.20 -26.10
CA ILE A 289 3.50 2.21 -25.17
C ILE A 289 3.02 2.62 -23.78
N THR A 290 2.32 3.75 -23.66
CA THR A 290 1.78 4.21 -22.37
C THR A 290 0.96 3.13 -21.66
N PRO A 291 0.08 2.34 -22.33
CA PRO A 291 -0.64 1.24 -21.67
C PRO A 291 0.26 0.18 -21.04
N THR A 292 1.44 -0.10 -21.59
CA THR A 292 2.37 -1.07 -20.98
C THR A 292 2.97 -0.57 -19.68
N ILE A 293 3.32 0.70 -19.62
CA ILE A 293 3.94 1.29 -18.43
C ILE A 293 2.90 1.47 -17.32
N VAL A 294 1.77 2.07 -17.66
CA VAL A 294 0.65 2.26 -16.73
C VAL A 294 0.07 0.91 -16.28
N GLY A 295 0.01 -0.07 -17.21
CA GLY A 295 -0.46 -1.42 -16.94
C GLY A 295 0.45 -2.20 -16.00
N ALA A 296 1.76 -1.93 -15.98
CA ALA A 296 2.66 -2.54 -15.00
C ALA A 296 2.34 -2.07 -13.57
N GLY A 297 2.09 -0.78 -13.37
CA GLY A 297 1.64 -0.26 -12.07
C GLY A 297 0.27 -0.77 -11.66
N GLU A 298 -0.66 -0.88 -12.62
CA GLU A 298 -1.98 -1.48 -12.38
C GLU A 298 -1.90 -2.96 -11.99
N TYR A 299 -1.01 -3.72 -12.63
CA TYR A 299 -0.76 -5.10 -12.29
C TYR A 299 -0.21 -5.24 -10.86
N ASP A 300 0.75 -4.40 -10.48
CA ASP A 300 1.30 -4.39 -9.12
C ASP A 300 0.20 -4.13 -8.11
N PHE A 301 -0.63 -3.13 -8.34
CA PHE A 301 -1.75 -2.87 -7.47
C PHE A 301 -2.73 -4.06 -7.43
N ALA A 302 -3.29 -4.45 -8.56
CA ALA A 302 -4.42 -5.39 -8.61
C ALA A 302 -4.05 -6.82 -8.22
N GLN A 303 -2.82 -7.26 -8.53
CA GLN A 303 -2.40 -8.65 -8.33
C GLN A 303 -1.48 -8.86 -7.13
N ARG A 304 -0.94 -7.78 -6.58
CA ARG A 304 0.07 -7.86 -5.52
C ARG A 304 -0.36 -7.03 -4.29
N ASP A 305 -0.49 -5.72 -4.42
CA ASP A 305 -0.75 -4.83 -3.30
C ASP A 305 -2.15 -5.03 -2.70
N LEU A 306 -3.17 -5.14 -3.54
CA LEU A 306 -4.53 -5.41 -3.09
C LEU A 306 -4.65 -6.81 -2.48
N ARG A 307 -3.91 -7.78 -3.01
CA ARG A 307 -3.98 -9.17 -2.56
C ARG A 307 -3.47 -9.35 -1.14
N TYR A 308 -2.30 -8.76 -0.80
CA TYR A 308 -1.83 -8.82 0.59
C TYR A 308 -2.72 -8.00 1.52
N THR A 309 -3.23 -6.87 1.03
CA THR A 309 -4.14 -6.00 1.79
C THR A 309 -5.41 -6.75 2.17
N ILE A 310 -6.05 -7.40 1.22
CA ILE A 310 -7.23 -8.22 1.48
C ILE A 310 -6.92 -9.31 2.50
N ALA A 311 -5.85 -10.08 2.31
CA ALA A 311 -5.47 -11.15 3.24
C ALA A 311 -5.24 -10.63 4.67
N MET A 312 -4.66 -9.45 4.81
CA MET A 312 -4.47 -8.81 6.11
C MET A 312 -5.79 -8.39 6.75
N PHE A 313 -6.67 -7.73 6.00
CA PHE A 313 -7.95 -7.26 6.53
C PHE A 313 -8.95 -8.39 6.74
N GLU A 314 -8.90 -9.48 6.00
CA GLU A 314 -9.68 -10.70 6.27
C GLU A 314 -9.36 -11.29 7.64
N LEU A 315 -8.08 -11.28 8.07
CA LEU A 315 -7.71 -11.70 9.43
C LEU A 315 -8.38 -10.82 10.49
N LEU A 316 -8.46 -9.52 10.25
CA LEU A 316 -9.08 -8.57 11.18
C LEU A 316 -10.60 -8.70 11.22
N THR A 317 -11.24 -8.80 10.05
CA THR A 317 -12.71 -8.85 9.93
C THR A 317 -13.30 -10.20 10.31
N ASN A 318 -12.48 -11.24 10.36
CA ASN A 318 -12.85 -12.60 10.79
C ASN A 318 -12.21 -13.01 12.13
N ASP A 319 -11.61 -12.06 12.87
CA ASP A 319 -11.05 -12.37 14.20
C ASP A 319 -12.12 -12.91 15.13
N ARG A 320 -11.76 -13.91 15.93
CA ARG A 320 -12.69 -14.64 16.79
C ARG A 320 -13.32 -13.76 17.87
N GLU A 321 -12.59 -12.75 18.33
CA GLU A 321 -12.97 -11.91 19.47
C GLU A 321 -13.28 -10.47 19.05
N PHE A 322 -12.58 -9.96 18.06
CA PHE A 322 -12.58 -8.53 17.71
C PHE A 322 -13.17 -8.20 16.33
N ALA A 323 -13.74 -9.17 15.60
CA ALA A 323 -14.31 -8.93 14.27
C ALA A 323 -15.28 -7.74 14.25
N ASP A 324 -16.22 -7.68 15.18
CA ASP A 324 -17.23 -6.60 15.21
C ASP A 324 -16.61 -5.25 15.56
N HIS A 325 -15.64 -5.22 16.49
CA HIS A 325 -14.88 -4.02 16.83
C HIS A 325 -14.10 -3.51 15.62
N ASN A 326 -13.38 -4.39 14.94
CA ASN A 326 -12.57 -4.05 13.78
C ASN A 326 -13.44 -3.55 12.62
N LYS A 327 -14.55 -4.22 12.34
CA LYS A 327 -15.51 -3.76 11.32
C LYS A 327 -16.06 -2.37 11.62
N ALA A 328 -16.40 -2.09 12.88
CA ALA A 328 -16.86 -0.76 13.27
C ALA A 328 -15.82 0.35 13.05
N ILE A 329 -14.53 0.05 13.23
CA ILE A 329 -13.44 0.98 12.90
C ILE A 329 -13.29 1.15 11.38
N LEU A 330 -13.33 0.05 10.63
CA LEU A 330 -13.26 0.10 9.17
C LEU A 330 -14.44 0.86 8.56
N ASP A 331 -15.65 0.73 9.12
CA ASP A 331 -16.83 1.50 8.71
C ASP A 331 -16.63 3.02 8.96
N GLN A 332 -15.97 3.39 10.06
CA GLN A 332 -15.62 4.79 10.31
C GLN A 332 -14.62 5.32 9.26
N TRP A 333 -13.62 4.52 8.89
CA TRP A 333 -12.68 4.90 7.84
C TRP A 333 -13.34 4.98 6.47
N LEU A 334 -14.25 4.06 6.15
CA LEU A 334 -15.07 4.13 4.93
C LEU A 334 -15.87 5.44 4.87
N ALA A 335 -16.53 5.81 5.96
CA ALA A 335 -17.29 7.07 6.03
C ALA A 335 -16.43 8.33 5.80
N VAL A 336 -15.13 8.26 6.08
CA VAL A 336 -14.18 9.36 5.85
C VAL A 336 -13.63 9.34 4.42
N TRP A 337 -13.18 8.17 3.94
CA TRP A 337 -12.37 8.08 2.74
C TRP A 337 -13.18 7.88 1.46
N VAL A 338 -14.34 7.21 1.51
CA VAL A 338 -15.17 6.99 0.31
C VAL A 338 -15.70 8.29 -0.30
N PRO A 339 -16.27 9.24 0.48
CA PRO A 339 -16.70 10.51 -0.10
C PRO A 339 -15.56 11.30 -0.75
N ARG A 340 -14.35 11.24 -0.17
CA ARG A 340 -13.15 11.90 -0.71
C ARG A 340 -12.72 11.28 -2.02
N ALA A 341 -12.65 9.94 -2.09
CA ALA A 341 -12.29 9.22 -3.29
C ALA A 341 -13.33 9.44 -4.42
N ILE A 342 -14.61 9.37 -4.13
CA ILE A 342 -15.68 9.67 -5.12
C ILE A 342 -15.58 11.11 -5.63
N SER A 343 -15.33 12.07 -4.74
CA SER A 343 -15.11 13.46 -5.15
C SER A 343 -13.89 13.61 -6.05
N ALA A 344 -12.78 12.94 -5.72
CA ALA A 344 -11.57 12.92 -6.53
C ALA A 344 -11.81 12.27 -7.90
N SER A 345 -12.54 11.15 -7.94
CA SER A 345 -12.93 10.48 -9.18
C SER A 345 -13.74 11.39 -10.10
N ARG A 346 -14.75 12.04 -9.55
CA ARG A 346 -15.62 12.97 -10.33
C ARG A 346 -14.83 14.19 -10.85
N ALA A 347 -13.83 14.66 -10.12
CA ALA A 347 -12.96 15.74 -10.58
C ALA A 347 -12.19 15.39 -11.86
N LEU A 348 -11.91 14.11 -12.12
CA LEU A 348 -11.23 13.64 -13.34
C LEU A 348 -12.12 13.67 -14.60
N LEU A 349 -13.44 13.86 -14.48
CA LEU A 349 -14.37 13.85 -15.61
C LEU A 349 -13.90 14.67 -16.82
N PRO A 350 -13.35 15.90 -16.69
CA PRO A 350 -12.89 16.68 -17.83
C PRO A 350 -11.83 15.98 -18.68
N LEU A 351 -11.04 15.08 -18.10
CA LEU A 351 -9.98 14.34 -18.80
C LEU A 351 -10.55 13.43 -19.91
N TRP A 352 -11.78 12.92 -19.72
CA TRP A 352 -12.46 12.05 -20.71
C TRP A 352 -12.78 12.76 -22.03
N SER A 353 -12.81 14.08 -22.03
CA SER A 353 -13.05 14.87 -23.23
C SER A 353 -11.79 15.26 -24.00
N GLN A 354 -10.60 15.07 -23.43
CA GLN A 354 -9.33 15.52 -24.03
C GLN A 354 -8.85 14.66 -25.22
N PRO A 355 -8.86 13.31 -25.17
CA PRO A 355 -8.46 12.51 -26.31
C PRO A 355 -9.42 12.65 -27.50
N ASP A 356 -8.92 12.61 -28.74
CA ASP A 356 -9.77 12.61 -29.93
C ASP A 356 -10.56 11.30 -30.07
N PHE A 357 -9.87 10.17 -29.89
CA PHE A 357 -10.53 8.88 -29.74
C PHE A 357 -10.87 8.67 -28.28
N LYS A 358 -12.16 8.77 -28.00
CA LYS A 358 -12.67 8.76 -26.63
C LYS A 358 -12.56 7.36 -26.02
N PRO A 359 -12.27 7.29 -24.71
CA PRO A 359 -12.51 6.09 -23.93
C PRO A 359 -14.02 5.83 -23.82
N PRO A 360 -14.44 4.66 -23.25
CA PRO A 360 -15.82 4.48 -22.80
C PRO A 360 -16.28 5.63 -21.93
N ARG A 361 -17.59 5.81 -21.80
CA ARG A 361 -18.15 6.93 -21.02
C ARG A 361 -17.60 6.94 -19.61
N PHE A 362 -17.44 8.14 -19.05
CA PHE A 362 -16.95 8.33 -17.69
C PHE A 362 -17.79 7.54 -16.66
N GLU A 363 -19.11 7.61 -16.79
CA GLU A 363 -20.04 6.92 -15.89
C GLU A 363 -19.84 5.40 -15.94
N ASP A 364 -19.64 4.84 -17.13
CA ASP A 364 -19.38 3.40 -17.29
C ASP A 364 -18.07 2.97 -16.59
N GLY A 365 -17.06 3.83 -16.65
CA GLY A 365 -15.79 3.64 -15.93
C GLY A 365 -15.97 3.75 -14.42
N LEU A 366 -16.68 4.77 -13.96
CA LEU A 366 -16.96 4.99 -12.54
C LEU A 366 -17.82 3.86 -11.95
N ASP A 367 -18.82 3.38 -12.69
CA ASP A 367 -19.68 2.28 -12.25
C ASP A 367 -18.88 0.97 -12.11
N ARG A 368 -17.92 0.72 -13.02
CA ARG A 368 -17.01 -0.44 -12.90
C ARG A 368 -16.11 -0.31 -11.68
N ALA A 369 -15.54 0.87 -11.46
CA ALA A 369 -14.72 1.16 -10.28
C ALA A 369 -15.52 0.95 -8.98
N LYS A 370 -16.74 1.47 -8.91
CA LYS A 370 -17.66 1.26 -7.78
C LYS A 370 -18.00 -0.22 -7.59
N SER A 371 -18.31 -0.94 -8.67
CA SER A 371 -18.63 -2.37 -8.62
C SER A 371 -17.47 -3.20 -8.10
N ARG A 372 -16.23 -2.89 -8.57
CA ARG A 372 -15.03 -3.55 -8.06
C ARG A 372 -14.81 -3.27 -6.57
N PHE A 373 -14.95 -2.01 -6.17
CA PHE A 373 -14.85 -1.62 -4.77
C PHE A 373 -15.88 -2.34 -3.90
N GLY A 374 -17.17 -2.41 -4.34
CA GLY A 374 -18.21 -3.19 -3.66
C GLY A 374 -17.85 -4.67 -3.52
N GLY A 375 -17.23 -5.26 -4.57
CA GLY A 375 -16.70 -6.63 -4.51
C GLY A 375 -15.63 -6.83 -3.44
N ILE A 376 -14.71 -5.85 -3.29
CA ILE A 376 -13.68 -5.87 -2.25
C ILE A 376 -14.33 -5.78 -0.86
N LEU A 377 -15.29 -4.88 -0.66
CA LEU A 377 -16.01 -4.76 0.62
C LEU A 377 -16.76 -6.05 0.97
N THR A 378 -17.41 -6.67 -0.01
CA THR A 378 -18.08 -7.97 0.18
C THR A 378 -17.10 -9.04 0.64
N GLN A 379 -15.92 -9.12 0.02
CA GLN A 379 -14.86 -10.06 0.43
C GLN A 379 -14.40 -9.81 1.87
N LEU A 380 -14.29 -8.54 2.27
CA LEU A 380 -13.93 -8.15 3.64
C LEU A 380 -15.10 -8.22 4.63
N SER A 381 -16.29 -8.66 4.21
CA SER A 381 -17.50 -8.70 5.04
C SER A 381 -17.87 -7.33 5.62
N LEU A 382 -17.66 -6.26 4.85
CA LEU A 382 -18.01 -4.88 5.18
C LEU A 382 -19.26 -4.44 4.43
N ALA A 383 -20.03 -3.53 5.04
CA ALA A 383 -21.21 -2.95 4.40
C ALA A 383 -20.84 -1.93 3.31
N GLU A 384 -21.61 -1.88 2.24
CA GLU A 384 -21.43 -0.85 1.22
C GLU A 384 -21.86 0.53 1.75
N PRO A 385 -20.98 1.56 1.65
CA PRO A 385 -21.33 2.93 1.97
C PRO A 385 -22.44 3.46 1.03
N LYS A 386 -23.31 4.31 1.58
CA LYS A 386 -24.43 4.90 0.82
C LYS A 386 -23.98 5.73 -0.40
N GLU A 387 -22.78 6.25 -0.36
CA GLU A 387 -22.17 7.03 -1.43
C GLU A 387 -21.91 6.23 -2.71
N LEU A 388 -21.89 4.92 -2.63
CA LEU A 388 -21.76 4.07 -3.83
C LEU A 388 -23.06 3.99 -4.63
N THR A 389 -24.19 4.18 -3.99
CA THR A 389 -25.52 4.09 -4.63
C THR A 389 -26.01 5.41 -5.19
N GLN A 390 -25.28 6.50 -4.95
CA GLN A 390 -25.52 7.85 -5.47
C GLN A 390 -24.55 8.15 -6.63
#